data_00aa2c386ad69766904f2b53b9942256
#
_entry.id   00aa2c386ad69766904f2b53b9942256
#
_cell.length_a   1.000
_cell.length_b   1.000
_cell.length_c   1.000
_cell.angle_alpha   90.00
_cell.angle_beta   90.00
_cell.angle_gamma   90.00
#
_symmetry.space_group_name_H-M   'P 1'
#
loop_
_entity.id
_entity.type
_entity.pdbx_description
1 polymer ?
#
loop_
_entity_poly.entity_id
_entity_poly.type
_entity_poly.pdbx_seq_one_letter_code
_entity_poly.pdbx_strand_id
1 'polypeptide(L)'
;LGDVYKRQINMLRRLRQDYAADHIACVFDAKGKTFRDDLYPEYKAHRPSMPDDLARQIEPIHEVVQALGWPILMVEGIEADDVIGTLASEASALGLKTIISTGDKDLAQLVNDQVTLVNTMSNETLDRAGVISKFGVPPERIVDYLTLVGDTVDNVPGVEKVGPKTAVKWLSQYDSLDGVIAHADEIGGVVGQNLRKALDWLPLARQLVTVKCDCDLSGHRESILASLQQRAEDKTALKAFFEKMGFRTWLRELNASLSTATASDAAT
;
A
#
# COMPACT_ATOMS: atom_id res chain seq x y z
N LEU A 1 2.00 7.30 23.49
CA LEU A 1 3.02 6.46 22.81
C LEU A 1 2.55 5.02 22.58
N GLY A 2 1.82 4.38 23.54
CA GLY A 2 1.41 2.98 23.41
C GLY A 2 0.33 2.66 22.36
N ASP A 3 -0.32 3.64 21.76
CA ASP A 3 -1.48 3.41 20.89
C ASP A 3 -1.13 3.07 19.43
N VAL A 4 0.00 3.56 18.90
CA VAL A 4 0.40 3.27 17.52
C VAL A 4 0.87 1.82 17.41
N TYR A 5 1.75 1.37 18.28
CA TYR A 5 2.17 -0.04 18.32
C TYR A 5 0.99 -1.00 18.48
N LYS A 6 0.09 -0.72 19.45
CA LYS A 6 -1.08 -1.56 19.68
C LYS A 6 -1.96 -1.67 18.46
N ARG A 7 -2.20 -0.55 17.77
CA ARG A 7 -2.99 -0.54 16.53
C ARG A 7 -2.32 -1.36 15.44
N GLN A 8 -1.03 -1.17 15.21
CA GLN A 8 -0.27 -1.91 14.22
C GLN A 8 -0.29 -3.42 14.52
N ILE A 9 0.05 -3.83 15.74
CA ILE A 9 0.06 -5.24 16.13
C ILE A 9 -1.34 -5.86 16.04
N ASN A 10 -2.38 -5.14 16.49
CA ASN A 10 -3.75 -5.61 16.33
C ASN A 10 -4.13 -5.82 14.87
N MET A 11 -3.72 -4.90 13.99
CA MET A 11 -3.96 -4.99 12.55
C MET A 11 -3.26 -6.21 11.95
N LEU A 12 -1.98 -6.43 12.29
CA LEU A 12 -1.23 -7.60 11.83
C LEU A 12 -1.84 -8.92 12.34
N ARG A 13 -2.18 -8.98 13.63
CA ARG A 13 -2.85 -10.17 14.21
C ARG A 13 -4.20 -10.45 13.55
N ARG A 14 -4.97 -9.41 13.28
CA ARG A 14 -6.25 -9.55 12.59
C ARG A 14 -6.07 -10.05 11.16
N LEU A 15 -5.13 -9.48 10.40
CA LEU A 15 -4.81 -9.96 9.06
C LEU A 15 -4.48 -11.46 9.06
N ARG A 16 -3.69 -11.90 10.04
CA ARG A 16 -3.33 -13.31 10.17
C ARG A 16 -4.54 -14.20 10.52
N GLN A 17 -5.49 -13.70 11.29
CA GLN A 17 -6.71 -14.44 11.65
C GLN A 17 -7.71 -14.50 10.51
N ASP A 18 -7.86 -13.38 9.78
CA ASP A 18 -8.85 -13.25 8.72
C ASP A 18 -8.38 -13.88 7.40
N TYR A 19 -7.05 -13.95 7.19
CA TYR A 19 -6.45 -14.43 5.94
C TYR A 19 -5.36 -15.46 6.22
N ALA A 20 -5.62 -16.70 5.83
CA ALA A 20 -4.61 -17.75 5.82
C ALA A 20 -3.75 -17.58 4.55
N ALA A 21 -2.52 -17.10 4.72
CA ALA A 21 -1.60 -16.87 3.62
C ALA A 21 -0.35 -17.73 3.77
N ASP A 22 0.07 -18.39 2.70
CA ASP A 22 1.33 -19.15 2.67
C ASP A 22 2.53 -18.21 2.52
N HIS A 23 2.33 -17.09 1.84
CA HIS A 23 3.34 -16.05 1.58
C HIS A 23 2.85 -14.71 2.09
N ILE A 24 3.75 -13.97 2.70
CA ILE A 24 3.45 -12.67 3.29
C ILE A 24 4.66 -11.75 3.19
N ALA A 25 4.43 -10.45 3.10
CA ALA A 25 5.46 -9.44 3.22
C ALA A 25 4.92 -8.22 3.96
N CYS A 26 5.74 -7.64 4.84
CA CYS A 26 5.57 -6.29 5.33
C CYS A 26 6.53 -5.38 4.57
N VAL A 27 6.00 -4.45 3.82
CA VAL A 27 6.79 -3.52 3.01
C VAL A 27 6.82 -2.17 3.72
N PHE A 28 8.00 -1.61 3.85
CA PHE A 28 8.23 -0.29 4.46
C PHE A 28 9.03 0.59 3.50
N ASP A 29 8.79 1.88 3.53
CA ASP A 29 9.63 2.84 2.83
C ASP A 29 11.05 2.83 3.37
N ALA A 30 12.03 2.76 2.46
CA ALA A 30 13.43 3.00 2.79
C ALA A 30 13.67 4.50 3.03
N LYS A 31 14.77 4.80 3.71
CA LYS A 31 15.19 6.20 3.87
C LYS A 31 15.85 6.68 2.58
N GLY A 32 15.58 7.91 2.19
CA GLY A 32 16.23 8.53 1.05
C GLY A 32 15.25 9.03 0.00
N LYS A 33 15.80 9.49 -1.11
CA LYS A 33 15.02 9.93 -2.26
C LYS A 33 14.60 8.76 -3.13
N THR A 34 13.49 8.93 -3.79
CA THR A 34 12.99 8.00 -4.80
C THR A 34 13.12 8.62 -6.19
N PHE A 35 12.90 7.84 -7.23
CA PHE A 35 12.90 8.35 -8.60
C PHE A 35 11.86 9.48 -8.83
N ARG A 36 10.78 9.52 -8.01
CA ARG A 36 9.76 10.58 -8.10
C ARG A 36 10.30 11.92 -7.64
N ASP A 37 11.18 11.95 -6.64
CA ASP A 37 11.86 13.18 -6.20
C ASP A 37 12.76 13.76 -7.30
N ASP A 38 13.37 12.89 -8.11
CA ASP A 38 14.21 13.32 -9.24
C ASP A 38 13.37 13.81 -10.42
N LEU A 39 12.19 13.21 -10.65
CA LEU A 39 11.25 13.63 -11.69
C LEU A 39 10.57 14.96 -11.36
N TYR A 40 10.21 15.15 -10.09
CA TYR A 40 9.47 16.32 -9.63
C TYR A 40 9.91 16.73 -8.21
N PRO A 41 10.77 17.75 -8.08
CA PRO A 41 11.32 18.16 -6.78
C PRO A 41 10.28 18.57 -5.73
N GLU A 42 9.10 19.00 -6.19
CA GLU A 42 7.98 19.36 -5.30
C GLU A 42 7.19 18.13 -4.80
N TYR A 43 7.49 16.92 -5.29
CA TYR A 43 6.85 15.69 -4.86
C TYR A 43 7.03 15.49 -3.35
N LYS A 44 5.92 15.38 -2.63
CA LYS A 44 5.89 15.26 -1.15
C LYS A 44 6.64 16.36 -0.38
N ALA A 45 7.10 17.44 -1.03
CA ALA A 45 7.95 18.46 -0.42
C ALA A 45 7.27 19.23 0.72
N HIS A 46 5.94 19.29 0.75
CA HIS A 46 5.16 19.92 1.82
C HIS A 46 4.95 19.03 3.04
N ARG A 47 5.34 17.74 2.98
CA ARG A 47 5.20 16.82 4.13
C ARG A 47 6.14 17.25 5.25
N PRO A 48 5.64 17.43 6.49
CA PRO A 48 6.51 17.69 7.62
C PRO A 48 7.44 16.50 7.87
N SER A 49 8.60 16.77 8.44
CA SER A 49 9.48 15.70 8.91
C SER A 49 8.75 14.81 9.92
N MET A 50 9.10 13.52 9.90
CA MET A 50 8.52 12.56 10.85
C MET A 50 8.78 13.02 12.29
N PRO A 51 7.76 13.13 13.16
CA PRO A 51 7.97 13.45 14.56
C PRO A 51 8.89 12.43 15.24
N ASP A 52 9.78 12.89 16.12
CA ASP A 52 10.74 12.02 16.82
C ASP A 52 10.07 10.87 17.58
N ASP A 53 8.91 11.13 18.17
CA ASP A 53 8.12 10.12 18.87
C ASP A 53 7.61 9.01 17.95
N LEU A 54 7.36 9.30 16.68
CA LEU A 54 6.99 8.31 15.68
C LEU A 54 8.24 7.58 15.17
N ALA A 55 9.32 8.31 14.90
CA ALA A 55 10.57 7.73 14.43
C ALA A 55 11.11 6.65 15.41
N ARG A 56 10.99 6.89 16.71
CA ARG A 56 11.38 5.91 17.76
C ARG A 56 10.52 4.64 17.77
N GLN A 57 9.39 4.64 17.08
CA GLN A 57 8.48 3.51 17.03
C GLN A 57 8.75 2.56 15.86
N ILE A 58 9.50 2.99 14.85
CA ILE A 58 9.74 2.20 13.65
C ILE A 58 10.51 0.91 13.98
N GLU A 59 11.63 1.03 14.69
CA GLU A 59 12.45 -0.15 15.03
C GLU A 59 11.68 -1.19 15.84
N PRO A 60 10.95 -0.84 16.90
CA PRO A 60 10.08 -1.78 17.61
C PRO A 60 8.96 -2.39 16.74
N ILE A 61 8.44 -1.67 15.75
CA ILE A 61 7.48 -2.25 14.80
C ILE A 61 8.16 -3.33 13.95
N HIS A 62 9.38 -3.06 13.46
CA HIS A 62 10.16 -4.06 12.74
C HIS A 62 10.48 -5.29 13.60
N GLU A 63 10.90 -5.08 14.89
CA GLU A 63 11.14 -6.16 15.83
C GLU A 63 9.93 -7.10 15.96
N VAL A 64 8.74 -6.54 16.16
CA VAL A 64 7.53 -7.36 16.32
C VAL A 64 7.07 -8.03 15.03
N VAL A 65 7.22 -7.38 13.88
CA VAL A 65 6.91 -7.99 12.57
C VAL A 65 7.81 -9.21 12.32
N GLN A 66 9.11 -9.08 12.58
CA GLN A 66 10.06 -10.18 12.47
C GLN A 66 9.75 -11.30 13.46
N ALA A 67 9.42 -10.97 14.71
CA ALA A 67 9.04 -11.94 15.72
C ALA A 67 7.73 -12.68 15.39
N LEU A 68 6.83 -12.06 14.63
CA LEU A 68 5.65 -12.72 14.05
C LEU A 68 5.99 -13.68 12.89
N GLY A 69 7.25 -13.76 12.47
CA GLY A 69 7.72 -14.58 11.36
C GLY A 69 7.42 -14.00 9.98
N TRP A 70 7.18 -12.70 9.89
CA TRP A 70 6.84 -12.04 8.64
C TRP A 70 8.08 -11.38 8.01
N PRO A 71 8.39 -11.68 6.74
CA PRO A 71 9.46 -11.00 6.02
C PRO A 71 9.20 -9.50 5.90
N ILE A 72 10.27 -8.71 6.09
CA ILE A 72 10.28 -7.26 5.88
C ILE A 72 11.04 -6.97 4.59
N LEU A 73 10.46 -6.12 3.77
CA LEU A 73 11.10 -5.56 2.58
C LEU A 73 11.20 -4.05 2.70
N MET A 74 12.40 -3.54 2.47
CA MET A 74 12.70 -2.10 2.30
C MET A 74 13.72 -2.00 1.17
N VAL A 75 13.38 -1.25 0.14
CA VAL A 75 14.20 -1.13 -1.07
C VAL A 75 14.53 0.34 -1.30
N GLU A 76 15.81 0.67 -1.34
CA GLU A 76 16.26 2.04 -1.55
C GLU A 76 15.93 2.54 -2.97
N GLY A 77 15.60 3.82 -3.09
CA GLY A 77 15.34 4.48 -4.36
C GLY A 77 13.95 4.29 -4.95
N ILE A 78 13.11 3.45 -4.33
CA ILE A 78 11.70 3.25 -4.70
C ILE A 78 10.81 3.30 -3.47
N GLU A 79 9.53 3.56 -3.67
CA GLU A 79 8.56 3.62 -2.59
C GLU A 79 8.01 2.22 -2.24
N ALA A 80 7.51 2.07 -1.02
CA ALA A 80 6.85 0.84 -0.58
C ALA A 80 5.75 0.41 -1.55
N ASP A 81 5.00 1.36 -2.10
CA ASP A 81 3.92 1.11 -3.06
C ASP A 81 4.42 0.46 -4.36
N ASP A 82 5.61 0.87 -4.85
CA ASP A 82 6.23 0.27 -6.04
C ASP A 82 6.72 -1.16 -5.77
N VAL A 83 7.24 -1.41 -4.57
CA VAL A 83 7.58 -2.77 -4.12
C VAL A 83 6.32 -3.64 -4.06
N ILE A 84 5.24 -3.14 -3.44
CA ILE A 84 3.94 -3.83 -3.36
C ILE A 84 3.39 -4.10 -4.76
N GLY A 85 3.42 -3.09 -5.65
CA GLY A 85 2.96 -3.23 -7.03
C GLY A 85 3.72 -4.30 -7.80
N THR A 86 5.05 -4.32 -7.66
CA THR A 86 5.91 -5.34 -8.28
C THR A 86 5.60 -6.74 -7.75
N LEU A 87 5.49 -6.90 -6.42
CA LEU A 87 5.13 -8.19 -5.82
C LEU A 87 3.74 -8.67 -6.25
N ALA A 88 2.76 -7.77 -6.29
CA ALA A 88 1.40 -8.10 -6.70
C ALA A 88 1.33 -8.51 -8.19
N SER A 89 2.11 -7.83 -9.05
CA SER A 89 2.24 -8.16 -10.47
C SER A 89 2.84 -9.55 -10.67
N GLU A 90 3.95 -9.85 -9.98
CA GLU A 90 4.60 -11.15 -10.05
C GLU A 90 3.71 -12.28 -9.49
N ALA A 91 3.04 -12.04 -8.36
CA ALA A 91 2.09 -12.99 -7.78
C ALA A 91 0.93 -13.29 -8.74
N SER A 92 0.39 -12.26 -9.40
CA SER A 92 -0.65 -12.40 -10.40
C SER A 92 -0.17 -13.22 -11.61
N ALA A 93 1.06 -13.03 -12.07
CA ALA A 93 1.66 -13.82 -13.15
C ALA A 93 1.82 -15.30 -12.77
N LEU A 94 1.95 -15.61 -11.48
CA LEU A 94 1.97 -16.98 -10.94
C LEU A 94 0.56 -17.53 -10.66
N GLY A 95 -0.50 -16.77 -10.92
CA GLY A 95 -1.89 -17.15 -10.63
C GLY A 95 -2.24 -17.12 -9.13
N LEU A 96 -1.43 -16.47 -8.30
CA LEU A 96 -1.65 -16.38 -6.86
C LEU A 96 -2.64 -15.28 -6.53
N LYS A 97 -3.60 -15.58 -5.66
CA LYS A 97 -4.47 -14.56 -5.09
C LYS A 97 -3.69 -13.72 -4.10
N THR A 98 -3.78 -12.40 -4.25
CA THR A 98 -3.05 -11.43 -3.45
C THR A 98 -4.00 -10.51 -2.71
N ILE A 99 -3.76 -10.35 -1.41
CA ILE A 99 -4.44 -9.37 -0.58
C ILE A 99 -3.42 -8.31 -0.20
N ILE A 100 -3.70 -7.06 -0.54
CA ILE A 100 -2.91 -5.90 -0.14
C ILE A 100 -3.65 -5.21 1.00
N SER A 101 -3.08 -5.22 2.20
CA SER A 101 -3.63 -4.50 3.35
C SER A 101 -3.09 -3.08 3.37
N THR A 102 -3.94 -2.14 3.00
CA THR A 102 -3.55 -0.72 2.90
C THR A 102 -4.73 0.20 3.18
N GLY A 103 -4.43 1.42 3.63
CA GLY A 103 -5.37 2.54 3.64
C GLY A 103 -5.19 3.48 2.45
N ASP A 104 -4.18 3.23 1.61
CA ASP A 104 -3.86 4.09 0.48
C ASP A 104 -4.80 3.80 -0.70
N LYS A 105 -5.45 4.88 -1.17
CA LYS A 105 -6.38 4.84 -2.31
C LYS A 105 -5.69 4.59 -3.64
N ASP A 106 -4.42 4.97 -3.74
CA ASP A 106 -3.69 4.96 -5.00
C ASP A 106 -3.36 3.53 -5.44
N LEU A 107 -3.22 2.61 -4.46
CA LEU A 107 -3.06 1.19 -4.72
C LEU A 107 -4.32 0.52 -5.33
N ALA A 108 -5.46 1.23 -5.42
CA ALA A 108 -6.64 0.74 -6.13
C ALA A 108 -6.38 0.47 -7.63
N GLN A 109 -5.34 1.08 -8.21
CA GLN A 109 -4.87 0.80 -9.57
C GLN A 109 -4.34 -0.63 -9.76
N LEU A 110 -3.95 -1.31 -8.67
CA LEU A 110 -3.41 -2.67 -8.69
C LEU A 110 -4.49 -3.75 -8.67
N VAL A 111 -5.74 -3.38 -8.37
CA VAL A 111 -6.85 -4.34 -8.23
C VAL A 111 -7.15 -5.00 -9.58
N ASN A 112 -7.23 -6.32 -9.56
CA ASN A 112 -7.60 -7.15 -10.71
C ASN A 112 -8.25 -8.46 -10.22
N ASP A 113 -8.41 -9.45 -11.08
CA ASP A 113 -9.04 -10.72 -10.72
C ASP A 113 -8.26 -11.53 -9.67
N GLN A 114 -6.97 -11.24 -9.47
CA GLN A 114 -6.09 -11.87 -8.48
C GLN A 114 -5.80 -10.97 -7.28
N VAL A 115 -5.92 -9.64 -7.41
CA VAL A 115 -5.52 -8.67 -6.40
C VAL A 115 -6.73 -7.96 -5.81
N THR A 116 -6.83 -8.01 -4.49
CA THR A 116 -7.87 -7.30 -3.71
C THR A 116 -7.21 -6.44 -2.63
N LEU A 117 -7.70 -5.22 -2.42
CA LEU A 117 -7.27 -4.39 -1.30
C LEU A 117 -8.18 -4.61 -0.08
N VAL A 118 -7.59 -4.58 1.10
CA VAL A 118 -8.33 -4.58 2.36
C VAL A 118 -7.83 -3.45 3.27
N ASN A 119 -8.74 -2.72 3.86
CA ASN A 119 -8.42 -1.75 4.90
C ASN A 119 -8.96 -2.28 6.24
N THR A 120 -8.07 -2.82 7.06
CA THR A 120 -8.44 -3.42 8.34
C THR A 120 -8.92 -2.40 9.38
N MET A 121 -8.67 -1.10 9.17
CA MET A 121 -9.16 -0.04 10.06
C MET A 121 -10.61 0.32 9.79
N SER A 122 -11.02 0.38 8.52
CA SER A 122 -12.39 0.70 8.10
C SER A 122 -13.24 -0.53 7.79
N ASN A 123 -12.65 -1.73 7.78
CA ASN A 123 -13.26 -2.98 7.31
C ASN A 123 -13.72 -2.92 5.84
N GLU A 124 -13.06 -2.10 5.05
CA GLU A 124 -13.34 -1.95 3.63
C GLU A 124 -12.57 -2.99 2.82
N THR A 125 -13.24 -3.61 1.87
CA THR A 125 -12.62 -4.48 0.88
C THR A 125 -12.88 -3.89 -0.50
N LEU A 126 -11.83 -3.74 -1.29
CA LEU A 126 -11.91 -3.22 -2.65
C LEU A 126 -11.44 -4.31 -3.62
N ASP A 127 -12.38 -5.02 -4.16
CA ASP A 127 -12.28 -5.76 -5.41
C ASP A 127 -12.63 -4.82 -6.59
N ARG A 128 -12.72 -5.32 -7.80
CA ARG A 128 -13.09 -4.51 -8.97
C ARG A 128 -14.42 -3.75 -8.78
N ALA A 129 -15.42 -4.41 -8.22
CA ALA A 129 -16.72 -3.78 -7.98
C ALA A 129 -16.64 -2.71 -6.89
N GLY A 130 -15.87 -2.96 -5.84
CA GLY A 130 -15.59 -2.01 -4.77
C GLY A 130 -14.87 -0.76 -5.28
N VAL A 131 -13.87 -0.92 -6.15
CA VAL A 131 -13.18 0.22 -6.79
C VAL A 131 -14.16 1.05 -7.61
N ILE A 132 -14.96 0.43 -8.46
CA ILE A 132 -15.98 1.14 -9.27
C ILE A 132 -16.99 1.87 -8.37
N SER A 133 -17.45 1.22 -7.32
CA SER A 133 -18.40 1.83 -6.37
C SER A 133 -17.80 3.04 -5.66
N LYS A 134 -16.52 2.98 -5.30
CA LYS A 134 -15.84 4.03 -4.54
C LYS A 134 -15.38 5.21 -5.39
N PHE A 135 -14.79 4.95 -6.54
CA PHE A 135 -14.16 5.97 -7.38
C PHE A 135 -14.99 6.35 -8.61
N GLY A 136 -15.97 5.54 -8.99
CA GLY A 136 -16.77 5.72 -10.21
C GLY A 136 -16.06 5.32 -11.49
N VAL A 137 -14.88 4.72 -11.38
CA VAL A 137 -14.07 4.21 -12.50
C VAL A 137 -13.52 2.82 -12.15
N PRO A 138 -13.26 1.96 -13.15
CA PRO A 138 -12.64 0.66 -12.90
C PRO A 138 -11.14 0.80 -12.55
N PRO A 139 -10.50 -0.24 -11.97
CA PRO A 139 -9.10 -0.21 -11.56
C PRO A 139 -8.13 0.29 -12.63
N GLU A 140 -8.29 -0.15 -13.85
CA GLU A 140 -7.48 0.25 -15.02
C GLU A 140 -7.59 1.73 -15.40
N ARG A 141 -8.52 2.47 -14.81
CA ARG A 141 -8.71 3.92 -15.00
C ARG A 141 -8.35 4.74 -13.76
N ILE A 142 -7.88 4.11 -12.70
CA ILE A 142 -7.49 4.82 -11.46
C ILE A 142 -6.32 5.77 -11.74
N VAL A 143 -5.31 5.36 -12.50
CA VAL A 143 -4.19 6.24 -12.88
C VAL A 143 -4.70 7.47 -13.65
N ASP A 144 -5.58 7.27 -14.63
CA ASP A 144 -6.17 8.35 -15.41
C ASP A 144 -7.00 9.30 -14.52
N TYR A 145 -7.77 8.71 -13.60
CA TYR A 145 -8.56 9.46 -12.63
C TYR A 145 -7.68 10.30 -11.70
N LEU A 146 -6.63 9.72 -11.12
CA LEU A 146 -5.69 10.42 -10.24
C LEU A 146 -4.93 11.51 -10.99
N THR A 147 -4.55 11.28 -12.24
CA THR A 147 -3.88 12.29 -13.07
C THR A 147 -4.77 13.52 -13.30
N LEU A 148 -6.07 13.31 -13.54
CA LEU A 148 -7.04 14.40 -13.75
C LEU A 148 -7.37 15.15 -12.46
N VAL A 149 -7.61 14.43 -11.36
CA VAL A 149 -8.00 15.01 -10.07
C VAL A 149 -6.79 15.56 -9.32
N GLY A 150 -5.62 14.97 -9.50
CA GLY A 150 -4.42 15.22 -8.72
C GLY A 150 -4.40 14.45 -7.41
N ASP A 151 -3.25 14.46 -6.77
CA ASP A 151 -3.06 13.98 -5.42
C ASP A 151 -2.43 15.05 -4.52
N THR A 152 -3.24 15.60 -3.63
CA THR A 152 -2.79 16.63 -2.70
C THR A 152 -1.89 16.07 -1.61
N VAL A 153 -2.00 14.77 -1.28
CA VAL A 153 -1.17 14.12 -0.26
C VAL A 153 0.27 14.02 -0.74
N ASP A 154 0.46 13.77 -2.03
CA ASP A 154 1.78 13.64 -2.67
C ASP A 154 2.22 14.93 -3.40
N ASN A 155 1.42 15.99 -3.29
CA ASN A 155 1.67 17.26 -3.95
C ASN A 155 1.75 17.16 -5.48
N VAL A 156 0.90 16.31 -6.06
CA VAL A 156 0.76 16.16 -7.51
C VAL A 156 -0.46 16.95 -7.98
N PRO A 157 -0.29 18.08 -8.64
CA PRO A 157 -1.43 18.86 -9.16
C PRO A 157 -2.21 18.08 -10.23
N GLY A 158 -3.53 18.09 -10.12
CA GLY A 158 -4.42 17.70 -11.21
C GLY A 158 -4.77 18.86 -12.14
N VAL A 159 -5.81 18.67 -12.94
CA VAL A 159 -6.38 19.75 -13.74
C VAL A 159 -7.18 20.70 -12.84
N GLU A 160 -6.87 21.99 -12.87
CA GLU A 160 -7.52 22.98 -12.01
C GLU A 160 -9.05 22.95 -12.16
N LYS A 161 -9.76 22.92 -11.03
CA LYS A 161 -11.24 22.80 -10.93
C LYS A 161 -11.83 21.50 -11.47
N VAL A 162 -11.02 20.50 -11.76
CA VAL A 162 -11.46 19.15 -12.07
C VAL A 162 -11.41 18.30 -10.80
N GLY A 163 -12.58 17.98 -10.29
CA GLY A 163 -12.74 17.05 -9.16
C GLY A 163 -13.26 15.69 -9.61
N PRO A 164 -13.52 14.78 -8.66
CA PRO A 164 -13.95 13.41 -8.92
C PRO A 164 -15.08 13.28 -9.94
N LYS A 165 -16.15 14.06 -9.77
CA LYS A 165 -17.32 13.99 -10.68
C LYS A 165 -16.99 14.36 -12.13
N THR A 166 -16.13 15.35 -12.33
CA THR A 166 -15.72 15.78 -13.66
C THR A 166 -14.80 14.76 -14.29
N ALA A 167 -13.84 14.24 -13.55
CA ALA A 167 -12.92 13.19 -14.02
C ALA A 167 -13.68 11.92 -14.43
N VAL A 168 -14.58 11.43 -13.58
CA VAL A 168 -15.45 10.27 -13.89
C VAL A 168 -16.28 10.52 -15.15
N LYS A 169 -16.90 11.70 -15.28
CA LYS A 169 -17.66 12.07 -16.48
C LYS A 169 -16.80 12.01 -17.74
N TRP A 170 -15.61 12.59 -17.69
CA TRP A 170 -14.72 12.62 -18.86
C TRP A 170 -14.23 11.21 -19.22
N LEU A 171 -13.80 10.42 -18.22
CA LEU A 171 -13.36 9.05 -18.46
C LEU A 171 -14.49 8.13 -18.96
N SER A 172 -15.73 8.36 -18.51
CA SER A 172 -16.88 7.65 -19.07
C SER A 172 -17.21 8.05 -20.50
N GLN A 173 -16.93 9.30 -20.90
CA GLN A 173 -17.21 9.82 -22.21
C GLN A 173 -16.12 9.51 -23.24
N TYR A 174 -14.86 9.57 -22.83
CA TYR A 174 -13.68 9.47 -23.69
C TYR A 174 -12.81 8.24 -23.41
N ASP A 175 -13.27 7.36 -22.54
CA ASP A 175 -12.67 6.08 -22.15
C ASP A 175 -11.37 6.19 -21.34
N SER A 176 -10.44 7.07 -21.67
CA SER A 176 -9.10 7.18 -21.04
C SER A 176 -8.64 8.64 -20.96
N LEU A 177 -7.56 8.86 -20.20
CA LEU A 177 -6.90 10.16 -20.19
C LEU A 177 -6.43 10.58 -21.59
N ASP A 178 -5.91 9.64 -22.38
CA ASP A 178 -5.49 9.93 -23.74
C ASP A 178 -6.68 10.33 -24.62
N GLY A 179 -7.84 9.68 -24.43
CA GLY A 179 -9.09 10.09 -25.05
C GLY A 179 -9.54 11.50 -24.63
N VAL A 180 -9.43 11.82 -23.33
CA VAL A 180 -9.73 13.17 -22.81
C VAL A 180 -8.78 14.22 -23.43
N ILE A 181 -7.49 13.92 -23.52
CA ILE A 181 -6.48 14.80 -24.13
C ILE A 181 -6.78 15.01 -25.62
N ALA A 182 -7.09 13.94 -26.35
CA ALA A 182 -7.40 14.02 -27.79
C ALA A 182 -8.63 14.91 -28.10
N HIS A 183 -9.58 15.00 -27.16
CA HIS A 183 -10.80 15.81 -27.29
C HIS A 183 -10.77 17.09 -26.46
N ALA A 184 -9.58 17.53 -26.02
CA ALA A 184 -9.45 18.70 -25.12
C ALA A 184 -10.06 19.98 -25.70
N ASP A 185 -10.04 20.16 -27.02
CA ASP A 185 -10.61 21.33 -27.70
C ASP A 185 -12.14 21.29 -27.76
N GLU A 186 -12.75 20.12 -27.66
CA GLU A 186 -14.21 19.93 -27.65
C GLU A 186 -14.79 20.18 -26.25
N ILE A 187 -13.97 20.09 -25.21
CA ILE A 187 -14.39 20.29 -23.82
C ILE A 187 -14.53 21.78 -23.55
N GLY A 188 -15.75 22.23 -23.38
CA GLY A 188 -16.08 23.64 -23.15
C GLY A 188 -15.92 24.09 -21.69
N GLY A 189 -16.15 25.39 -21.49
CA GLY A 189 -16.15 25.99 -20.15
C GLY A 189 -14.76 26.15 -19.52
N VAL A 190 -14.75 26.54 -18.25
CA VAL A 190 -13.50 26.80 -17.49
C VAL A 190 -12.66 25.54 -17.33
N VAL A 191 -13.30 24.39 -17.09
CA VAL A 191 -12.58 23.10 -16.92
C VAL A 191 -11.88 22.67 -18.21
N GLY A 192 -12.47 22.90 -19.40
CA GLY A 192 -11.82 22.64 -20.68
C GLY A 192 -10.65 23.57 -20.94
N GLN A 193 -10.76 24.85 -20.56
CA GLN A 193 -9.64 25.78 -20.63
C GLN A 193 -8.49 25.36 -19.71
N ASN A 194 -8.81 24.91 -18.49
CA ASN A 194 -7.82 24.43 -17.54
C ASN A 194 -7.18 23.10 -18.00
N LEU A 195 -7.94 22.21 -18.62
CA LEU A 195 -7.39 21.00 -19.23
C LEU A 195 -6.33 21.34 -20.28
N ARG A 196 -6.66 22.24 -21.22
CA ARG A 196 -5.71 22.67 -22.28
C ARG A 196 -4.42 23.30 -21.70
N LYS A 197 -4.53 24.04 -20.59
CA LYS A 197 -3.35 24.58 -19.89
C LYS A 197 -2.51 23.50 -19.21
N ALA A 198 -3.12 22.40 -18.82
CA ALA A 198 -2.47 21.31 -18.12
C ALA A 198 -1.83 20.25 -19.04
N LEU A 199 -2.06 20.31 -20.35
CA LEU A 199 -1.65 19.26 -21.30
C LEU A 199 -0.16 18.91 -21.20
N ASP A 200 0.72 19.89 -21.06
CA ASP A 200 2.16 19.66 -20.93
C ASP A 200 2.56 19.03 -19.59
N TRP A 201 1.72 19.21 -18.58
CA TRP A 201 1.93 18.66 -17.24
C TRP A 201 1.43 17.21 -17.08
N LEU A 202 0.32 16.87 -17.73
CA LEU A 202 -0.36 15.57 -17.52
C LEU A 202 0.54 14.33 -17.73
N PRO A 203 1.49 14.29 -18.70
CA PRO A 203 2.40 13.15 -18.84
C PRO A 203 3.28 12.94 -17.60
N LEU A 204 3.78 14.01 -16.98
CA LEU A 204 4.56 13.91 -15.75
C LEU A 204 3.66 13.53 -14.57
N ALA A 205 2.49 14.16 -14.43
CA ALA A 205 1.53 13.82 -13.39
C ALA A 205 1.15 12.33 -13.43
N ARG A 206 0.89 11.78 -14.65
CA ARG A 206 0.63 10.35 -14.84
C ARG A 206 1.77 9.48 -14.33
N GLN A 207 3.03 9.83 -14.61
CA GLN A 207 4.19 9.08 -14.11
C GLN A 207 4.27 9.11 -12.59
N LEU A 208 3.99 10.24 -11.96
CA LEU A 208 4.07 10.43 -10.51
C LEU A 208 3.02 9.60 -9.76
N VAL A 209 1.79 9.51 -10.28
CA VAL A 209 0.69 8.75 -9.64
C VAL A 209 0.65 7.27 -10.03
N THR A 210 1.48 6.84 -10.98
CA THR A 210 1.55 5.44 -11.39
C THR A 210 2.45 4.65 -10.46
N VAL A 211 1.92 3.58 -9.89
CA VAL A 211 2.70 2.60 -9.14
C VAL A 211 3.52 1.78 -10.12
N LYS A 212 4.84 1.74 -9.89
CA LYS A 212 5.74 0.95 -10.72
C LYS A 212 5.65 -0.53 -10.32
N CYS A 213 5.41 -1.41 -11.30
CA CYS A 213 5.17 -2.84 -11.06
C CYS A 213 6.27 -3.74 -11.64
N ASP A 214 7.42 -3.18 -12.00
CA ASP A 214 8.55 -3.84 -12.66
C ASP A 214 9.90 -3.48 -12.02
N CYS A 215 9.90 -3.19 -10.71
CA CYS A 215 11.12 -2.85 -9.99
C CYS A 215 12.03 -4.07 -9.85
N ASP A 216 13.34 -3.83 -9.95
CA ASP A 216 14.32 -4.89 -9.65
C ASP A 216 14.40 -5.12 -8.14
N LEU A 217 13.90 -6.26 -7.70
CA LEU A 217 13.92 -6.69 -6.31
C LEU A 217 14.94 -7.82 -6.07
N SER A 218 15.77 -8.19 -7.05
CA SER A 218 16.69 -9.34 -6.99
C SER A 218 17.72 -9.23 -5.87
N GLY A 219 18.14 -8.01 -5.52
CA GLY A 219 19.04 -7.75 -4.40
C GLY A 219 18.42 -7.94 -3.01
N HIS A 220 17.10 -8.06 -2.91
CA HIS A 220 16.34 -8.10 -1.65
C HIS A 220 15.60 -9.44 -1.44
N ARG A 221 15.43 -10.23 -2.49
CA ARG A 221 14.80 -11.54 -2.45
C ARG A 221 15.19 -12.41 -3.65
N GLU A 222 15.16 -13.72 -3.48
CA GLU A 222 15.38 -14.68 -4.59
C GLU A 222 14.11 -14.86 -5.43
N SER A 223 12.98 -15.12 -4.78
CA SER A 223 11.67 -15.24 -5.43
C SER A 223 10.55 -15.03 -4.40
N ILE A 224 9.32 -14.78 -4.86
CA ILE A 224 8.14 -14.73 -3.97
C ILE A 224 8.02 -16.03 -3.17
N LEU A 225 8.04 -17.17 -3.86
CA LEU A 225 7.79 -18.47 -3.24
C LEU A 225 8.85 -18.85 -2.19
N ALA A 226 10.12 -18.49 -2.41
CA ALA A 226 11.20 -18.81 -1.49
C ALA A 226 11.34 -17.80 -0.36
N SER A 227 11.27 -16.51 -0.69
CA SER A 227 11.65 -15.44 0.25
C SER A 227 10.49 -14.93 1.10
N LEU A 228 9.25 -15.06 0.62
CA LEU A 228 8.06 -14.51 1.30
C LEU A 228 7.23 -15.57 2.01
N GLN A 229 7.75 -16.79 2.14
CA GLN A 229 7.10 -17.82 2.92
C GLN A 229 6.96 -17.37 4.38
N GLN A 230 5.77 -17.51 4.94
CA GLN A 230 5.52 -17.22 6.35
C GLN A 230 6.35 -18.15 7.23
N ARG A 231 7.10 -17.58 8.17
CA ARG A 231 7.88 -18.34 9.15
C ARG A 231 7.08 -18.55 10.43
N ALA A 232 7.53 -19.51 11.24
CA ALA A 232 6.97 -19.69 12.58
C ALA A 232 7.24 -18.45 13.45
N GLU A 233 6.31 -18.14 14.36
CA GLU A 233 6.49 -17.08 15.34
C GLU A 233 7.67 -17.40 16.27
N ASP A 234 8.52 -16.40 16.51
CA ASP A 234 9.47 -16.43 17.61
C ASP A 234 8.74 -16.02 18.91
N LYS A 235 8.21 -17.03 19.59
CA LYS A 235 7.45 -16.82 20.84
C LYS A 235 8.30 -16.23 21.96
N THR A 236 9.61 -16.48 21.96
CA THR A 236 10.55 -15.93 22.95
C THR A 236 10.73 -14.43 22.73
N ALA A 237 10.99 -14.02 21.46
CA ALA A 237 11.09 -12.62 21.09
C ALA A 237 9.77 -11.87 21.33
N LEU A 238 8.63 -12.46 20.97
CA LEU A 238 7.30 -11.87 21.22
C LEU A 238 7.05 -11.67 22.72
N LYS A 239 7.41 -12.64 23.56
CA LYS A 239 7.27 -12.52 25.01
C LYS A 239 8.10 -11.36 25.55
N ALA A 240 9.38 -11.28 25.21
CA ALA A 240 10.27 -10.20 25.62
C ALA A 240 9.76 -8.83 25.14
N PHE A 241 9.25 -8.77 23.91
CA PHE A 241 8.66 -7.55 23.35
C PHE A 241 7.40 -7.12 24.12
N PHE A 242 6.47 -8.04 24.42
CA PHE A 242 5.24 -7.73 25.16
C PHE A 242 5.52 -7.33 26.61
N GLU A 243 6.55 -7.92 27.25
CA GLU A 243 7.03 -7.50 28.57
C GLU A 243 7.60 -6.09 28.53
N LYS A 244 8.54 -5.79 27.60
CA LYS A 244 9.15 -4.48 27.37
C LYS A 244 8.11 -3.38 27.13
N MET A 245 7.05 -3.68 26.36
CA MET A 245 6.00 -2.73 25.99
C MET A 245 4.82 -2.69 26.98
N GLY A 246 4.81 -3.54 28.00
CA GLY A 246 3.74 -3.61 28.99
C GLY A 246 2.40 -4.14 28.43
N PHE A 247 2.43 -4.98 27.40
CA PHE A 247 1.23 -5.54 26.75
C PHE A 247 0.69 -6.76 27.49
N ARG A 248 0.15 -6.54 28.69
CA ARG A 248 -0.26 -7.59 29.63
C ARG A 248 -1.24 -8.61 29.08
N THR A 249 -2.19 -8.17 28.27
CA THR A 249 -3.20 -9.07 27.67
C THR A 249 -2.56 -10.04 26.70
N TRP A 250 -1.76 -9.56 25.75
CA TRP A 250 -1.08 -10.40 24.77
C TRP A 250 -0.02 -11.30 25.39
N LEU A 251 0.66 -10.83 26.42
CA LEU A 251 1.59 -11.65 27.20
C LEU A 251 0.88 -12.83 27.88
N ARG A 252 -0.31 -12.58 28.46
CA ARG A 252 -1.13 -13.65 29.07
C ARG A 252 -1.62 -14.66 28.02
N GLU A 253 -2.10 -14.19 26.87
CA GLU A 253 -2.53 -15.06 25.75
C GLU A 253 -1.37 -15.92 25.23
N LEU A 254 -0.19 -15.31 25.05
CA LEU A 254 1.01 -16.03 24.61
C LEU A 254 1.43 -17.10 25.61
N ASN A 255 1.48 -16.79 26.91
CA ASN A 255 1.81 -17.74 27.96
C ASN A 255 0.79 -18.91 28.03
N ALA A 256 -0.49 -18.64 27.84
CA ALA A 256 -1.51 -19.70 27.78
C ALA A 256 -1.28 -20.64 26.59
N SER A 257 -0.92 -20.10 25.41
CA SER A 257 -0.62 -20.90 24.22
C SER A 257 0.65 -21.77 24.38
N LEU A 258 1.64 -21.29 25.15
CA LEU A 258 2.85 -22.05 25.47
C LEU A 258 2.54 -23.21 26.41
N SER A 259 1.69 -22.98 27.41
CA SER A 259 1.32 -24.02 28.40
C SER A 259 0.52 -25.16 27.76
N THR A 260 -0.33 -24.86 26.77
CA THR A 260 -1.09 -25.90 26.06
C THR A 260 -0.21 -26.72 25.11
N ALA A 261 0.80 -26.13 24.49
CA ALA A 261 1.75 -26.84 23.63
C ALA A 261 2.61 -27.83 24.44
N THR A 262 3.13 -27.43 25.61
CA THR A 262 3.91 -28.33 26.47
C THR A 262 3.10 -29.47 27.07
N ALA A 263 1.78 -29.29 27.29
CA ALA A 263 0.90 -30.35 27.77
C ALA A 263 0.56 -31.37 26.68
N SER A 264 0.52 -30.97 25.40
CA SER A 264 0.29 -31.86 24.26
C SER A 264 1.52 -32.72 23.96
N ASP A 265 2.74 -32.15 24.05
CA ASP A 265 3.99 -32.89 23.82
C ASP A 265 4.33 -33.90 24.96
N ALA A 266 3.79 -33.70 26.16
CA ALA A 266 3.97 -34.60 27.27
C ALA A 266 2.98 -35.75 27.31
N ALA A 267 1.97 -35.73 26.42
CA ALA A 267 0.91 -36.76 26.33
C ALA A 267 1.10 -37.76 25.14
N THR A 268 2.18 -37.55 24.34
CA THR A 268 2.59 -38.45 23.23
C THR A 268 3.84 -39.24 23.63
#